data_3ea642e65d04c9a174772b8e5d4affb7
#
_entry.id   3ea642e65d04c9a174772b8e5d4affb7
#
_cell.length_a   1.000
_cell.length_b   1.000
_cell.length_c   1.000
_cell.angle_alpha   90.00
_cell.angle_beta   90.00
_cell.angle_gamma   90.00
#
_symmetry.space_group_name_H-M   'P 1'
#
loop_
_entity.id
_entity.type
_entity.pdbx_description
1 polymer ?
#
loop_
_entity_poly.entity_id
_entity_poly.type
_entity_poly.pdbx_seq_one_letter_code
_entity_poly.pdbx_strand_id
1 'polypeptide(L)'
;TFYESIGFDFSKEDFTIANDEFHQGFEQNFKKLALQPYAQDTIARFQKLGATQSILSATVQSRLEQQVDFFGITHLLDNVVGISNTPSGYGKEFEGKELLNNTDIPLEKTIIVGDSMLDFTVSTALNIDCALLSNGHNNLERLQATGSKTFANIQSFSNWILD
;
A
#
# COMPACT_ATOMS: atom_id res chain seq x y z
N THR A 1 -14.33 -1.97 -16.10
CA THR A 1 -13.11 -1.62 -15.35
C THR A 1 -13.19 -0.19 -14.80
N PHE A 2 -12.26 0.18 -13.91
CA PHE A 2 -12.14 1.57 -13.42
C PHE A 2 -11.96 2.55 -14.60
N TYR A 3 -11.11 2.24 -15.54
CA TYR A 3 -10.83 3.08 -16.69
C TYR A 3 -12.06 3.32 -17.58
N GLU A 4 -12.87 2.29 -17.82
CA GLU A 4 -14.14 2.44 -18.54
C GLU A 4 -15.11 3.34 -17.78
N SER A 5 -15.15 3.27 -16.46
CA SER A 5 -16.02 4.10 -15.62
C SER A 5 -15.68 5.60 -15.66
N ILE A 6 -14.43 5.94 -16.01
CA ILE A 6 -13.98 7.34 -16.22
C ILE A 6 -13.97 7.75 -17.69
N GLY A 7 -14.51 6.90 -18.60
CA GLY A 7 -14.69 7.21 -20.02
C GLY A 7 -13.57 6.74 -20.94
N PHE A 8 -12.63 5.91 -20.47
CA PHE A 8 -11.60 5.32 -21.31
C PHE A 8 -12.22 4.29 -22.27
N ASP A 9 -11.96 4.43 -23.55
CA ASP A 9 -12.45 3.53 -24.60
C ASP A 9 -11.31 2.69 -25.18
N PHE A 10 -11.12 1.47 -24.64
CA PHE A 10 -10.09 0.53 -25.07
C PHE A 10 -10.15 0.15 -26.56
N SER A 11 -11.25 0.46 -27.27
CA SER A 11 -11.36 0.23 -28.70
C SER A 11 -10.73 1.34 -29.54
N LYS A 12 -10.51 2.51 -28.96
CA LYS A 12 -9.99 3.73 -29.61
C LYS A 12 -8.65 4.17 -29.05
N GLU A 13 -8.36 3.80 -27.81
CA GLU A 13 -7.20 4.26 -27.07
C GLU A 13 -6.34 3.08 -26.64
N ASP A 14 -5.05 3.12 -26.93
CA ASP A 14 -4.10 2.11 -26.48
C ASP A 14 -3.81 2.33 -24.99
N PHE A 15 -4.23 1.37 -24.16
CA PHE A 15 -3.99 1.42 -22.73
C PHE A 15 -2.49 1.52 -22.39
N THR A 16 -1.62 0.92 -23.18
CA THR A 16 -0.17 0.99 -22.94
C THR A 16 0.33 2.43 -23.01
N ILE A 17 -0.16 3.21 -23.98
CA ILE A 17 0.21 4.62 -24.12
C ILE A 17 -0.29 5.42 -22.90
N ALA A 18 -1.55 5.27 -22.55
CA ALA A 18 -2.12 5.99 -21.40
C ALA A 18 -1.42 5.62 -20.08
N ASN A 19 -1.08 4.34 -19.90
CA ASN A 19 -0.33 3.86 -18.75
C ASN A 19 1.09 4.45 -18.70
N ASP A 20 1.77 4.51 -19.84
CA ASP A 20 3.11 5.09 -19.92
C ASP A 20 3.10 6.60 -19.66
N GLU A 21 2.12 7.33 -20.20
CA GLU A 21 1.92 8.76 -19.90
C GLU A 21 1.65 8.99 -18.41
N PHE A 22 0.80 8.18 -17.79
CA PHE A 22 0.55 8.24 -16.36
C PHE A 22 1.84 8.03 -15.56
N HIS A 23 2.61 7.01 -15.88
CA HIS A 23 3.86 6.72 -15.19
C HIS A 23 4.91 7.81 -15.39
N GLN A 24 5.05 8.35 -16.61
CA GLN A 24 5.96 9.48 -16.87
C GLN A 24 5.55 10.73 -16.09
N GLY A 25 4.25 11.06 -16.09
CA GLY A 25 3.70 12.17 -15.31
C GLY A 25 3.93 11.99 -13.80
N PHE A 26 3.78 10.78 -13.29
CA PHE A 26 4.06 10.46 -11.90
C PHE A 26 5.55 10.64 -11.57
N GLU A 27 6.48 10.11 -12.40
CA GLU A 27 7.93 10.25 -12.19
C GLU A 27 8.40 11.70 -12.19
N GLN A 28 7.85 12.52 -13.07
CA GLN A 28 8.18 13.95 -13.12
C GLN A 28 7.72 14.71 -11.88
N ASN A 29 6.69 14.22 -11.20
CA ASN A 29 6.03 14.95 -10.13
C ASN A 29 6.20 14.31 -8.75
N PHE A 30 6.65 13.05 -8.62
CA PHE A 30 6.70 12.38 -7.32
C PHE A 30 7.58 13.15 -6.30
N LYS A 31 8.65 13.82 -6.77
CA LYS A 31 9.51 14.66 -5.92
C LYS A 31 8.81 15.89 -5.32
N LYS A 32 7.62 16.23 -5.80
CA LYS A 32 6.77 17.27 -5.24
C LYS A 32 5.80 16.76 -4.18
N LEU A 33 5.71 15.44 -4.04
CA LEU A 33 4.85 14.79 -3.06
C LEU A 33 5.50 14.80 -1.68
N ALA A 34 4.66 14.68 -0.67
CA ALA A 34 5.07 14.49 0.71
C ALA A 34 4.43 13.21 1.25
N LEU A 35 5.03 12.65 2.30
CA LEU A 35 4.36 11.60 3.06
C LEU A 35 3.04 12.12 3.63
N GLN A 36 2.08 11.23 3.78
CA GLN A 36 0.85 11.52 4.50
C GLN A 36 1.18 12.05 5.92
N PRO A 37 0.41 12.99 6.45
CA PRO A 37 0.60 13.49 7.80
C PRO A 37 0.72 12.35 8.80
N TYR A 38 1.64 12.46 9.74
CA TYR A 38 1.94 11.50 10.81
C TYR A 38 2.57 10.17 10.34
N ALA A 39 2.77 9.93 9.05
CA ALA A 39 3.27 8.64 8.56
C ALA A 39 4.66 8.34 9.13
N GLN A 40 5.62 9.24 8.97
CA GLN A 40 6.99 9.03 9.46
C GLN A 40 7.05 8.87 10.98
N ASP A 41 6.34 9.72 11.72
CA ASP A 41 6.31 9.64 13.20
C ASP A 41 5.69 8.33 13.68
N THR A 42 4.63 7.87 13.00
CA THR A 42 3.97 6.60 13.32
C THR A 42 4.89 5.43 13.07
N ILE A 43 5.54 5.36 11.91
CA ILE A 43 6.49 4.29 11.57
C ILE A 43 7.65 4.29 12.57
N ALA A 44 8.21 5.45 12.90
CA ALA A 44 9.28 5.57 13.90
C ALA A 44 8.82 5.16 15.31
N ARG A 45 7.56 5.42 15.67
CA ARG A 45 6.98 4.96 16.95
C ARG A 45 6.89 3.44 17.02
N PHE A 46 6.39 2.79 15.97
CA PHE A 46 6.30 1.33 15.92
C PHE A 46 7.69 0.67 15.93
N GLN A 47 8.67 1.24 15.23
CA GLN A 47 10.05 0.74 15.28
C GLN A 47 10.61 0.77 16.71
N LYS A 48 10.40 1.86 17.44
CA LYS A 48 10.84 1.98 18.85
C LYS A 48 10.18 0.97 19.78
N LEU A 49 8.98 0.50 19.43
CA LEU A 49 8.25 -0.53 20.15
C LEU A 49 8.65 -1.96 19.74
N GLY A 50 9.57 -2.11 18.81
CA GLY A 50 10.06 -3.40 18.32
C GLY A 50 9.12 -4.09 17.34
N ALA A 51 8.20 -3.36 16.71
CA ALA A 51 7.37 -3.91 15.65
C ALA A 51 8.19 -4.09 14.36
N THR A 52 8.06 -5.24 13.73
CA THR A 52 8.56 -5.46 12.35
C THR A 52 7.64 -4.74 11.37
N GLN A 53 8.20 -3.91 10.52
CA GLN A 53 7.46 -3.07 9.60
C GLN A 53 7.90 -3.29 8.15
N SER A 54 6.93 -3.52 7.28
CA SER A 54 7.18 -3.75 5.86
C SER A 54 6.27 -2.88 5.01
N ILE A 55 6.78 -2.39 3.89
CA ILE A 55 5.94 -1.86 2.81
C ILE A 55 5.69 -2.97 1.81
N LEU A 56 4.42 -3.19 1.47
CA LEU A 56 3.97 -4.06 0.40
C LEU A 56 3.15 -3.24 -0.61
N SER A 57 3.70 -3.01 -1.81
CA SER A 57 3.13 -2.11 -2.80
C SER A 57 2.93 -2.78 -4.16
N ALA A 58 1.90 -2.37 -4.91
CA ALA A 58 1.73 -2.70 -6.32
C ALA A 58 2.66 -1.88 -7.25
N THR A 59 3.53 -1.06 -6.70
CA THR A 59 4.58 -0.37 -7.45
C THR A 59 5.73 -1.34 -7.77
N VAL A 60 6.31 -1.21 -8.97
CA VAL A 60 7.50 -1.99 -9.37
C VAL A 60 8.63 -1.80 -8.36
N GLN A 61 9.31 -2.89 -7.98
CA GLN A 61 10.31 -2.94 -6.90
C GLN A 61 11.34 -1.81 -6.97
N SER A 62 12.01 -1.64 -8.11
CA SER A 62 13.06 -0.63 -8.25
C SER A 62 12.57 0.81 -8.09
N ARG A 63 11.32 1.07 -8.47
CA ARG A 63 10.68 2.38 -8.31
C ARG A 63 10.26 2.60 -6.86
N LEU A 64 9.73 1.58 -6.20
CA LEU A 64 9.36 1.64 -4.79
C LEU A 64 10.57 1.95 -3.91
N GLU A 65 11.70 1.29 -4.13
CA GLU A 65 12.96 1.54 -3.41
C GLU A 65 13.40 3.00 -3.54
N GLN A 66 13.38 3.55 -4.76
CA GLN A 66 13.72 4.96 -4.99
C GLN A 66 12.77 5.92 -4.25
N GLN A 67 11.47 5.60 -4.18
CA GLN A 67 10.48 6.41 -3.47
C GLN A 67 10.71 6.37 -1.96
N VAL A 68 10.91 5.19 -1.39
CA VAL A 68 11.15 4.99 0.04
C VAL A 68 12.44 5.69 0.48
N ASP A 69 13.49 5.61 -0.35
CA ASP A 69 14.76 6.31 -0.12
C ASP A 69 14.59 7.83 -0.20
N PHE A 70 13.90 8.33 -1.23
CA PHE A 70 13.61 9.76 -1.38
C PHE A 70 12.87 10.36 -0.17
N PHE A 71 11.92 9.62 0.40
CA PHE A 71 11.21 10.04 1.61
C PHE A 71 12.01 9.82 2.90
N GLY A 72 13.18 9.21 2.83
CA GLY A 72 14.08 9.04 3.97
C GLY A 72 13.57 8.09 5.04
N ILE A 73 12.67 7.16 4.70
CA ILE A 73 12.06 6.22 5.64
C ILE A 73 12.62 4.79 5.55
N THR A 74 13.57 4.52 4.65
CA THR A 74 14.18 3.19 4.45
C THR A 74 14.68 2.59 5.77
N HIS A 75 15.33 3.39 6.60
CA HIS A 75 15.92 2.97 7.87
C HIS A 75 14.87 2.66 8.97
N LEU A 76 13.61 2.95 8.73
CA LEU A 76 12.47 2.65 9.63
C LEU A 76 11.75 1.34 9.27
N LEU A 77 12.15 0.68 8.18
CA LEU A 77 11.46 -0.47 7.61
C LEU A 77 12.37 -1.69 7.60
N ASP A 78 11.81 -2.84 7.91
CA ASP A 78 12.52 -4.13 7.83
C ASP A 78 12.50 -4.66 6.39
N ASN A 79 11.40 -4.44 5.65
CA ASN A 79 11.27 -4.88 4.27
C ASN A 79 10.58 -3.82 3.40
N VAL A 80 11.02 -3.73 2.14
CA VAL A 80 10.40 -2.92 1.10
C VAL A 80 10.11 -3.84 -0.08
N VAL A 81 8.84 -4.18 -0.29
CA VAL A 81 8.40 -5.20 -1.23
C VAL A 81 7.44 -4.60 -2.26
N GLY A 82 7.92 -4.48 -3.48
CA GLY A 82 7.15 -4.10 -4.66
C GLY A 82 6.86 -5.30 -5.56
N ILE A 83 6.10 -5.09 -6.63
CA ILE A 83 5.86 -6.14 -7.62
C ILE A 83 7.05 -6.28 -8.58
N SER A 84 7.23 -7.50 -9.12
CA SER A 84 8.12 -7.72 -10.26
C SER A 84 7.55 -7.08 -11.53
N ASN A 85 8.42 -6.80 -12.52
CA ASN A 85 8.01 -6.25 -13.84
C ASN A 85 7.13 -7.22 -14.66
N THR A 86 6.88 -8.41 -14.17
CA THR A 86 6.03 -9.39 -14.85
C THR A 86 4.58 -9.06 -14.53
N PRO A 87 3.67 -8.96 -15.53
CA PRO A 87 2.25 -8.79 -15.27
C PRO A 87 1.70 -10.05 -14.58
N SER A 88 1.82 -10.13 -13.28
CA SER A 88 1.07 -11.11 -12.52
C SER A 88 -0.32 -10.50 -12.33
N GLY A 89 -1.36 -11.14 -12.85
CA GLY A 89 -2.74 -10.69 -12.73
C GLY A 89 -3.27 -10.69 -11.28
N TYR A 90 -2.40 -10.92 -10.30
CA TYR A 90 -2.72 -11.09 -8.88
C TYR A 90 -2.33 -9.90 -7.99
N GLY A 91 -1.93 -8.76 -8.59
CA GLY A 91 -1.49 -7.59 -7.81
C GLY A 91 -0.28 -7.92 -6.94
N LYS A 92 -0.32 -7.47 -5.67
CA LYS A 92 0.76 -7.67 -4.68
C LYS A 92 0.55 -8.89 -3.75
N GLU A 93 -0.39 -9.78 -4.07
CA GLU A 93 -0.72 -10.94 -3.22
C GLU A 93 0.42 -11.96 -3.16
N PHE A 94 1.05 -12.23 -4.31
CA PHE A 94 2.17 -13.16 -4.39
C PHE A 94 3.34 -12.69 -3.54
N GLU A 95 3.72 -11.44 -3.69
CA GLU A 95 4.81 -10.80 -2.93
C GLU A 95 4.49 -10.76 -1.43
N GLY A 96 3.22 -10.56 -1.08
CA GLY A 96 2.75 -10.62 0.30
C GLY A 96 2.90 -12.02 0.92
N LYS A 97 2.58 -13.09 0.17
CA LYS A 97 2.80 -14.47 0.61
C LYS A 97 4.28 -14.78 0.83
N GLU A 98 5.13 -14.39 -0.12
CA GLU A 98 6.57 -14.57 0.01
C GLU A 98 7.14 -13.79 1.20
N LEU A 99 6.67 -12.57 1.43
CA LEU A 99 7.08 -11.78 2.59
C LEU A 99 6.73 -12.49 3.91
N LEU A 100 5.51 -13.01 4.04
CA LEU A 100 5.07 -13.71 5.25
C LEU A 100 5.81 -15.04 5.44
N ASN A 101 6.06 -15.80 4.37
CA ASN A 101 6.81 -17.05 4.43
C ASN A 101 8.26 -16.86 4.90
N ASN A 102 8.82 -15.67 4.69
CA ASN A 102 10.18 -15.32 5.09
C ASN A 102 10.26 -14.61 6.45
N THR A 103 9.15 -14.57 7.20
CA THR A 103 9.11 -14.02 8.55
C THR A 103 8.65 -15.09 9.54
N ASP A 104 9.21 -15.05 10.77
CA ASP A 104 8.76 -15.91 11.87
C ASP A 104 7.58 -15.29 12.66
N ILE A 105 6.90 -14.29 12.10
CA ILE A 105 5.83 -13.56 12.77
C ILE A 105 4.52 -14.33 12.56
N PRO A 106 3.79 -14.68 13.63
CA PRO A 106 2.49 -15.32 13.54
C PRO A 106 1.48 -14.46 12.78
N LEU A 107 0.64 -15.08 11.93
CA LEU A 107 -0.36 -14.36 11.12
C LEU A 107 -1.34 -13.55 11.99
N GLU A 108 -1.72 -14.08 13.15
CA GLU A 108 -2.60 -13.42 14.12
C GLU A 108 -1.97 -12.19 14.82
N LYS A 109 -0.67 -11.95 14.60
CA LYS A 109 0.06 -10.75 15.05
C LYS A 109 0.43 -9.84 13.89
N THR A 110 -0.09 -10.11 12.72
CA THR A 110 0.21 -9.37 11.49
C THR A 110 -1.03 -8.62 11.02
N ILE A 111 -0.85 -7.37 10.63
CA ILE A 111 -1.93 -6.52 10.12
C ILE A 111 -1.46 -5.74 8.88
N ILE A 112 -2.28 -5.70 7.84
CA ILE A 112 -2.13 -4.75 6.74
C ILE A 112 -2.81 -3.45 7.12
N VAL A 113 -2.11 -2.33 6.93
CA VAL A 113 -2.67 -0.98 6.99
C VAL A 113 -2.63 -0.39 5.58
N GLY A 114 -3.78 -0.08 5.03
CA GLY A 114 -3.90 0.42 3.65
C GLY A 114 -5.08 1.36 3.47
N ASP A 115 -5.29 1.87 2.25
CA ASP A 115 -6.30 2.87 1.92
C ASP A 115 -7.23 2.44 0.78
N SER A 116 -7.12 1.18 0.36
CA SER A 116 -7.81 0.69 -0.82
C SER A 116 -8.47 -0.68 -0.63
N MET A 117 -9.42 -0.98 -1.52
CA MET A 117 -10.02 -2.32 -1.62
C MET A 117 -8.99 -3.40 -1.96
N LEU A 118 -7.88 -3.03 -2.62
CA LEU A 118 -6.79 -3.97 -2.90
C LEU A 118 -6.13 -4.43 -1.61
N ASP A 119 -5.91 -3.54 -0.64
CA ASP A 119 -5.32 -3.88 0.66
C ASP A 119 -6.21 -4.87 1.42
N PHE A 120 -7.52 -4.63 1.43
CA PHE A 120 -8.50 -5.57 1.98
C PHE A 120 -8.48 -6.94 1.28
N THR A 121 -8.46 -6.95 -0.06
CA THR A 121 -8.41 -8.21 -0.83
C THR A 121 -7.14 -9.00 -0.52
N VAL A 122 -5.99 -8.32 -0.48
CA VAL A 122 -4.70 -8.93 -0.15
C VAL A 122 -4.69 -9.46 1.28
N SER A 123 -5.14 -8.69 2.27
CA SER A 123 -5.21 -9.17 3.67
C SER A 123 -6.07 -10.42 3.82
N THR A 124 -7.21 -10.47 3.11
CA THR A 124 -8.09 -11.63 3.09
C THR A 124 -7.40 -12.85 2.47
N ALA A 125 -6.71 -12.67 1.35
CA ALA A 125 -5.97 -13.75 0.68
C ALA A 125 -4.79 -14.27 1.51
N LEU A 126 -4.19 -13.40 2.33
CA LEU A 126 -3.10 -13.73 3.25
C LEU A 126 -3.58 -14.26 4.62
N ASN A 127 -4.88 -14.19 4.88
CA ASN A 127 -5.50 -14.56 6.16
C ASN A 127 -4.90 -13.80 7.36
N ILE A 128 -4.74 -12.49 7.22
CA ILE A 128 -4.26 -11.58 8.26
C ILE A 128 -5.24 -10.41 8.44
N ASP A 129 -5.11 -9.71 9.56
CA ASP A 129 -5.95 -8.55 9.87
C ASP A 129 -5.75 -7.40 8.88
N CYS A 130 -6.79 -6.55 8.75
CA CYS A 130 -6.79 -5.37 7.92
C CYS A 130 -7.31 -4.15 8.68
N ALA A 131 -6.57 -3.05 8.60
CA ALA A 131 -7.01 -1.72 9.00
C ALA A 131 -7.01 -0.79 7.79
N LEU A 132 -8.09 -0.07 7.57
CA LEU A 132 -8.27 0.79 6.39
C LEU A 132 -8.26 2.27 6.76
N LEU A 133 -7.57 3.08 5.96
CA LEU A 133 -7.43 4.52 6.16
C LEU A 133 -8.29 5.27 5.13
N SER A 134 -9.21 6.13 5.60
CA SER A 134 -10.15 6.84 4.73
C SER A 134 -9.61 8.14 4.12
N ASN A 135 -8.37 8.50 4.41
CA ASN A 135 -7.71 9.68 3.82
C ASN A 135 -6.90 9.36 2.54
N GLY A 136 -7.17 8.24 1.91
CA GLY A 136 -6.46 7.77 0.73
C GLY A 136 -7.36 7.55 -0.50
N HIS A 137 -7.15 6.45 -1.21
CA HIS A 137 -7.71 6.17 -2.55
C HIS A 137 -9.22 5.90 -2.55
N ASN A 138 -9.73 5.17 -1.56
CA ASN A 138 -11.15 4.84 -1.52
C ASN A 138 -11.90 5.66 -0.47
N ASN A 139 -13.17 5.98 -0.77
CA ASN A 139 -14.02 6.71 0.16
C ASN A 139 -14.40 5.86 1.38
N LEU A 140 -14.74 6.53 2.46
CA LEU A 140 -15.06 5.92 3.76
C LEU A 140 -16.17 4.85 3.66
N GLU A 141 -17.25 5.14 2.95
CA GLU A 141 -18.41 4.26 2.83
C GLU A 141 -18.02 2.90 2.21
N ARG A 142 -17.23 2.96 1.13
CA ARG A 142 -16.72 1.76 0.45
C ARG A 142 -15.79 0.93 1.34
N LEU A 143 -14.93 1.60 2.11
CA LEU A 143 -14.03 0.92 3.04
C LEU A 143 -14.81 0.28 4.20
N GLN A 144 -15.80 0.97 4.76
CA GLN A 144 -16.66 0.44 5.83
C GLN A 144 -17.48 -0.78 5.39
N ALA A 145 -17.88 -0.85 4.12
CA ALA A 145 -18.61 -1.99 3.56
C ALA A 145 -17.83 -3.31 3.60
N THR A 146 -16.50 -3.28 3.78
CA THR A 146 -15.66 -4.47 3.96
C THR A 146 -15.83 -5.15 5.32
N GLY A 147 -16.32 -4.43 6.32
CA GLY A 147 -16.36 -4.86 7.73
C GLY A 147 -15.02 -4.70 8.47
N SER A 148 -13.94 -4.30 7.80
CA SER A 148 -12.65 -4.02 8.44
C SER A 148 -12.70 -2.74 9.25
N LYS A 149 -11.86 -2.63 10.29
CA LYS A 149 -11.72 -1.39 11.05
C LYS A 149 -11.22 -0.27 10.14
N THR A 150 -11.89 0.85 10.19
CA THR A 150 -11.60 2.02 9.36
C THR A 150 -11.23 3.22 10.22
N PHE A 151 -10.15 3.90 9.86
CA PHE A 151 -9.58 5.04 10.58
C PHE A 151 -9.47 6.26 9.67
N ALA A 152 -9.55 7.45 10.25
CA ALA A 152 -9.41 8.70 9.49
C ALA A 152 -8.01 8.88 8.90
N ASN A 153 -6.97 8.37 9.57
CA ASN A 153 -5.57 8.45 9.17
C ASN A 153 -4.71 7.47 9.98
N ILE A 154 -3.43 7.39 9.65
CA ILE A 154 -2.49 6.46 10.31
C ILE A 154 -2.28 6.79 11.80
N GLN A 155 -2.42 8.03 12.24
CA GLN A 155 -2.32 8.40 13.65
C GLN A 155 -3.46 7.81 14.48
N SER A 156 -4.69 7.90 13.97
CA SER A 156 -5.85 7.31 14.65
C SER A 156 -5.78 5.78 14.72
N PHE A 157 -5.24 5.13 13.69
CA PHE A 157 -4.90 3.70 13.73
C PHE A 157 -3.85 3.42 14.81
N SER A 158 -2.75 4.19 14.83
CA SER A 158 -1.67 4.00 15.80
C SER A 158 -2.14 4.15 17.26
N ASN A 159 -3.01 5.11 17.50
CA ASN A 159 -3.56 5.28 18.84
C ASN A 159 -4.43 4.07 19.24
N TRP A 160 -5.30 3.62 18.35
CA TRP A 160 -6.16 2.48 18.63
C TRP A 160 -5.41 1.17 18.90
N ILE A 161 -4.32 0.88 18.17
CA ILE A 161 -3.61 -0.40 18.33
C ILE A 161 -2.66 -0.41 19.55
N LEU A 162 -2.32 0.77 20.08
CA LEU A 162 -1.38 0.92 21.19
C LEU A 162 -2.07 1.23 22.53
N ASP A 163 -3.38 1.51 22.52
CA ASP A 163 -4.23 1.69 23.71
C ASP A 163 -4.78 0.33 24.20
#